data_7104ae76b9197ee82b06b2e20b75f360
#
_entry.id   7104ae76b9197ee82b06b2e20b75f360
#
_cell.length_a   1.000
_cell.length_b   1.000
_cell.length_c   1.000
_cell.angle_alpha   90.00
_cell.angle_beta   90.00
_cell.angle_gamma   90.00
#
_symmetry.space_group_name_H-M   'P 1'
#
loop_
_entity.id
_entity.type
_entity.pdbx_description
1 polymer ?
#
loop_
_entity_poly.entity_id
_entity_poly.type
_entity_poly.pdbx_seq_one_letter_code
_entity_poly.pdbx_strand_id
1 'polypeptide(L)'
;MCIRDSEYTAELLGFEGVTQNSLDSVSDRDFAIEFCSCASLIMIHISRMSEELIYWMNTNFAYIMLPDRFTTGSSIMPQKKNPDVPEAARGKSGRVVGHLMGLLMLMKGQPLAYNKDNQEDKEPLFDTIDTVKDTLRAFIEMIPGIQVNKARMREAVMLGYPTATDFADYLVRKGLPFRDAHEAVGCAVRLASEKGCGLHDLTLEELREFSDKVGEDVYDSLTLEGSIASRNHTGGTAPSQVAKQVGIWKERLKNRAHK
;
A
#
# COMPACT_ATOMS: atom_id res chain seq x y z
N MET A 1 -25.49 -49.90 -7.30
CA MET A 1 -25.30 -48.68 -6.51
C MET A 1 -23.82 -48.53 -6.23
N CYS A 2 -23.19 -47.51 -6.77
CA CYS A 2 -21.75 -47.31 -6.51
C CYS A 2 -21.60 -46.81 -5.07
N ILE A 3 -21.05 -47.64 -4.21
CA ILE A 3 -20.63 -47.22 -2.88
C ILE A 3 -19.33 -46.44 -3.09
N ARG A 4 -19.39 -45.13 -2.83
CA ARG A 4 -18.18 -44.29 -2.76
C ARG A 4 -17.63 -44.40 -1.35
N ASP A 5 -16.35 -44.73 -1.25
CA ASP A 5 -15.60 -44.59 -0.02
C ASP A 5 -15.15 -43.12 0.10
N SER A 6 -15.95 -42.34 0.83
CA SER A 6 -15.70 -40.91 0.98
C SER A 6 -14.48 -40.63 1.85
N GLU A 7 -14.23 -41.47 2.86
CA GLU A 7 -13.06 -41.33 3.73
C GLU A 7 -11.76 -41.61 2.97
N TYR A 8 -11.73 -42.68 2.17
CA TYR A 8 -10.61 -42.98 1.28
C TYR A 8 -10.34 -41.83 0.28
N THR A 9 -11.40 -41.26 -0.27
CA THR A 9 -11.28 -40.14 -1.20
C THR A 9 -10.72 -38.89 -0.49
N ALA A 10 -11.18 -38.61 0.75
CA ALA A 10 -10.67 -37.51 1.54
C ALA A 10 -9.16 -37.69 1.87
N GLU A 11 -8.76 -38.91 2.24
CA GLU A 11 -7.35 -39.24 2.49
C GLU A 11 -6.48 -39.01 1.25
N LEU A 12 -6.89 -39.52 0.07
CA LEU A 12 -6.14 -39.34 -1.19
C LEU A 12 -6.00 -37.88 -1.59
N LEU A 13 -6.99 -37.04 -1.28
CA LEU A 13 -6.99 -35.62 -1.59
C LEU A 13 -6.34 -34.76 -0.50
N GLY A 14 -5.96 -35.36 0.64
CA GLY A 14 -5.35 -34.66 1.76
C GLY A 14 -6.33 -33.78 2.54
N PHE A 15 -7.63 -34.09 2.52
CA PHE A 15 -8.63 -33.42 3.34
C PHE A 15 -8.65 -33.98 4.77
N GLU A 16 -9.02 -33.17 5.76
CA GLU A 16 -9.09 -33.54 7.18
C GLU A 16 -10.21 -34.56 7.46
N GLY A 17 -11.21 -34.67 6.59
CA GLY A 17 -12.33 -35.59 6.74
C GLY A 17 -13.42 -35.37 5.71
N VAL A 18 -14.60 -35.90 6.01
CA VAL A 18 -15.80 -35.82 5.17
C VAL A 18 -16.90 -35.02 5.84
N THR A 19 -17.73 -34.33 5.07
CA THR A 19 -18.90 -33.62 5.55
C THR A 19 -19.96 -34.61 6.06
N GLN A 20 -20.67 -34.22 7.11
CA GLN A 20 -21.63 -35.13 7.82
C GLN A 20 -23.08 -34.93 7.36
N ASN A 21 -23.37 -33.88 6.59
CA ASN A 21 -24.72 -33.59 6.08
C ASN A 21 -24.66 -33.43 4.56
N SER A 22 -25.23 -34.39 3.82
CA SER A 22 -25.18 -34.40 2.35
C SER A 22 -26.00 -33.27 1.69
N LEU A 23 -27.06 -32.79 2.33
CA LEU A 23 -27.87 -31.70 1.80
C LEU A 23 -27.15 -30.36 1.91
N ASP A 24 -26.51 -30.14 3.04
CA ASP A 24 -25.68 -28.98 3.29
C ASP A 24 -24.42 -28.99 2.41
N SER A 25 -23.74 -30.12 2.39
CA SER A 25 -22.52 -30.32 1.59
C SER A 25 -22.68 -30.03 0.10
N VAL A 26 -23.82 -30.36 -0.49
CA VAL A 26 -24.08 -30.12 -1.91
C VAL A 26 -24.54 -28.69 -2.20
N SER A 27 -25.13 -28.00 -1.20
CA SER A 27 -25.61 -26.63 -1.33
C SER A 27 -24.56 -25.58 -0.99
N ASP A 28 -23.62 -25.90 -0.08
CA ASP A 28 -22.65 -24.93 0.45
C ASP A 28 -21.68 -24.38 -0.61
N ARG A 29 -21.39 -23.10 -0.52
CA ARG A 29 -20.43 -22.35 -1.35
C ARG A 29 -19.57 -21.40 -0.51
N ASP A 30 -19.52 -21.60 0.79
CA ASP A 30 -18.75 -20.75 1.71
C ASP A 30 -17.27 -20.72 1.32
N PHE A 31 -16.70 -21.85 0.88
CA PHE A 31 -15.34 -21.93 0.39
C PHE A 31 -15.06 -20.97 -0.78
N ALA A 32 -16.01 -20.81 -1.70
CA ALA A 32 -15.89 -19.92 -2.84
C ALA A 32 -16.04 -18.45 -2.43
N ILE A 33 -16.98 -18.16 -1.54
CA ILE A 33 -17.21 -16.82 -0.98
C ILE A 33 -16.02 -16.38 -0.13
N GLU A 34 -15.49 -17.26 0.73
CA GLU A 34 -14.31 -16.98 1.54
C GLU A 34 -13.09 -16.69 0.66
N PHE A 35 -12.84 -17.54 -0.36
CA PHE A 35 -11.77 -17.30 -1.32
C PHE A 35 -11.93 -15.95 -2.03
N CYS A 36 -13.09 -15.63 -2.58
CA CYS A 36 -13.35 -14.38 -3.26
C CYS A 36 -13.28 -13.17 -2.32
N SER A 37 -13.63 -13.34 -1.04
CA SER A 37 -13.47 -12.31 -0.01
C SER A 37 -11.99 -11.99 0.23
N CYS A 38 -11.16 -13.01 0.44
CA CYS A 38 -9.72 -12.85 0.57
C CYS A 38 -9.09 -12.25 -0.69
N ALA A 39 -9.49 -12.74 -1.87
CA ALA A 39 -9.07 -12.23 -3.17
C ALA A 39 -9.41 -10.74 -3.34
N SER A 40 -10.62 -10.34 -2.93
CA SER A 40 -11.06 -8.94 -2.96
C SER A 40 -10.17 -8.06 -2.09
N LEU A 41 -9.83 -8.48 -0.87
CA LEU A 41 -8.92 -7.74 0.00
C LEU A 41 -7.53 -7.58 -0.63
N ILE A 42 -6.98 -8.65 -1.22
CA ILE A 42 -5.70 -8.60 -1.94
C ILE A 42 -5.77 -7.57 -3.07
N MET A 43 -6.81 -7.64 -3.90
CA MET A 43 -6.96 -6.73 -5.04
C MET A 43 -7.20 -5.28 -4.63
N ILE A 44 -7.85 -5.01 -3.50
CA ILE A 44 -7.97 -3.66 -2.94
C ILE A 44 -6.59 -3.11 -2.53
N HIS A 45 -5.75 -3.92 -1.88
CA HIS A 45 -4.38 -3.51 -1.55
C HIS A 45 -3.53 -3.26 -2.81
N ILE A 46 -3.63 -4.12 -3.82
CA ILE A 46 -2.97 -3.93 -5.11
C ILE A 46 -3.46 -2.67 -5.81
N SER A 47 -4.77 -2.40 -5.78
CA SER A 47 -5.36 -1.19 -6.35
C SER A 47 -4.82 0.08 -5.69
N ARG A 48 -4.71 0.12 -4.36
CA ARG A 48 -4.13 1.26 -3.63
C ARG A 48 -2.66 1.47 -3.99
N MET A 49 -1.87 0.39 -4.01
CA MET A 49 -0.48 0.46 -4.44
C MET A 49 -0.34 0.92 -5.89
N SER A 50 -1.21 0.44 -6.77
CA SER A 50 -1.25 0.85 -8.18
C SER A 50 -1.46 2.35 -8.32
N GLU A 51 -2.38 2.93 -7.56
CA GLU A 51 -2.67 4.37 -7.58
C GLU A 51 -1.43 5.19 -7.20
N GLU A 52 -0.70 4.80 -6.15
CA GLU A 52 0.54 5.48 -5.77
C GLU A 52 1.61 5.37 -6.86
N LEU A 53 1.79 4.20 -7.49
CA LEU A 53 2.74 4.02 -8.58
C LEU A 53 2.38 4.88 -9.80
N ILE A 54 1.09 5.01 -10.12
CA ILE A 54 0.59 5.87 -11.20
C ILE A 54 0.92 7.34 -10.92
N TYR A 55 0.64 7.83 -9.71
CA TYR A 55 1.00 9.19 -9.31
C TYR A 55 2.50 9.41 -9.35
N TRP A 56 3.29 8.51 -8.79
CA TRP A 56 4.75 8.67 -8.71
C TRP A 56 5.42 8.63 -10.08
N MET A 57 4.83 7.94 -11.05
CA MET A 57 5.33 7.90 -12.43
C MET A 57 4.86 9.10 -13.26
N ASN A 58 3.83 9.83 -12.84
CA ASN A 58 3.33 11.00 -13.56
C ASN A 58 4.45 12.03 -13.79
N THR A 59 4.44 12.68 -14.95
CA THR A 59 5.47 13.63 -15.36
C THR A 59 5.67 14.78 -14.37
N ASN A 60 4.60 15.22 -13.69
CA ASN A 60 4.68 16.29 -12.70
C ASN A 60 5.43 15.87 -11.43
N PHE A 61 5.30 14.59 -11.01
CA PHE A 61 6.02 14.04 -9.87
C PHE A 61 7.37 13.46 -10.29
N ALA A 62 7.38 12.56 -11.27
CA ALA A 62 8.58 11.90 -11.80
C ALA A 62 9.46 11.26 -10.71
N TYR A 63 8.84 10.65 -9.70
CA TYR A 63 9.53 10.04 -8.57
C TYR A 63 10.07 8.66 -8.88
N ILE A 64 9.38 7.93 -9.77
CA ILE A 64 9.77 6.60 -10.21
C ILE A 64 9.65 6.44 -11.72
N MET A 65 10.31 5.39 -12.22
CA MET A 65 10.13 4.90 -13.58
C MET A 65 9.92 3.39 -13.53
N LEU A 66 8.87 2.91 -14.19
CA LEU A 66 8.61 1.49 -14.37
C LEU A 66 9.46 0.94 -15.52
N PRO A 67 9.84 -0.36 -15.49
CA PRO A 67 10.52 -0.99 -16.62
C PRO A 67 9.66 -0.93 -17.89
N ASP A 68 10.28 -0.75 -19.04
CA ASP A 68 9.61 -0.54 -20.32
C ASP A 68 8.63 -1.64 -20.70
N ARG A 69 8.92 -2.90 -20.33
CA ARG A 69 8.04 -4.04 -20.59
C ARG A 69 6.69 -3.99 -19.83
N PHE A 70 6.55 -3.09 -18.84
CA PHE A 70 5.31 -2.89 -18.06
C PHE A 70 4.66 -1.54 -18.34
N THR A 71 5.11 -0.87 -19.39
CA THR A 71 4.57 0.40 -19.84
C THR A 71 4.25 0.31 -21.33
N THR A 72 3.28 1.08 -21.79
CA THR A 72 3.05 1.23 -23.21
C THR A 72 3.34 2.66 -23.66
N GLY A 73 3.85 2.78 -24.89
CA GLY A 73 3.99 4.05 -25.56
C GLY A 73 2.66 4.53 -26.14
N SER A 74 2.69 5.70 -26.75
CA SER A 74 1.60 6.22 -27.57
C SER A 74 2.02 6.18 -29.04
N SER A 75 1.11 5.81 -29.94
CA SER A 75 1.33 5.87 -31.38
C SER A 75 1.50 7.32 -31.91
N ILE A 76 1.03 8.30 -31.13
CA ILE A 76 1.06 9.72 -31.50
C ILE A 76 2.14 10.48 -30.72
N MET A 77 2.42 10.08 -29.49
CA MET A 77 3.35 10.76 -28.59
C MET A 77 4.51 9.82 -28.23
N PRO A 78 5.63 9.83 -28.95
CA PRO A 78 6.73 8.86 -28.77
C PRO A 78 7.42 8.96 -27.39
N GLN A 79 7.28 10.09 -26.70
CA GLN A 79 7.82 10.31 -25.35
C GLN A 79 6.92 9.77 -24.23
N LYS A 80 5.66 9.42 -24.53
CA LYS A 80 4.68 9.01 -23.52
C LYS A 80 4.92 7.57 -23.08
N LYS A 81 5.00 7.35 -21.77
CA LYS A 81 5.00 6.04 -21.13
C LYS A 81 3.80 5.95 -20.20
N ASN A 82 2.90 5.01 -20.46
CA ASN A 82 1.68 4.80 -19.66
C ASN A 82 1.95 3.69 -18.64
N PRO A 83 1.49 3.82 -17.40
CA PRO A 83 1.62 2.80 -16.35
C PRO A 83 0.52 1.72 -16.48
N ASP A 84 0.47 1.01 -17.63
CA ASP A 84 -0.65 0.14 -17.98
C ASP A 84 -0.86 -1.00 -16.98
N VAL A 85 0.20 -1.59 -16.45
CA VAL A 85 0.06 -2.69 -15.47
C VAL A 85 -0.60 -2.21 -14.19
N PRO A 86 -0.17 -1.12 -13.54
CA PRO A 86 -0.89 -0.53 -12.41
C PRO A 86 -2.34 -0.14 -12.75
N GLU A 87 -2.58 0.49 -13.90
CA GLU A 87 -3.93 0.90 -14.31
C GLU A 87 -4.84 -0.31 -14.51
N ALA A 88 -4.38 -1.34 -15.21
CA ALA A 88 -5.12 -2.58 -15.42
C ALA A 88 -5.42 -3.29 -14.08
N ALA A 89 -4.44 -3.37 -13.18
CA ALA A 89 -4.63 -3.98 -11.86
C ALA A 89 -5.66 -3.22 -11.02
N ARG A 90 -5.61 -1.89 -11.03
CA ARG A 90 -6.63 -1.04 -10.39
C ARG A 90 -8.03 -1.32 -10.94
N GLY A 91 -8.18 -1.41 -12.26
CA GLY A 91 -9.45 -1.74 -12.92
C GLY A 91 -9.95 -3.16 -12.57
N LYS A 92 -9.05 -4.15 -12.54
CA LYS A 92 -9.40 -5.55 -12.24
C LYS A 92 -9.88 -5.77 -10.79
N SER A 93 -9.57 -4.88 -9.86
CA SER A 93 -10.08 -4.96 -8.49
C SER A 93 -11.60 -4.92 -8.42
N GLY A 94 -12.23 -4.07 -9.24
CA GLY A 94 -13.68 -3.99 -9.35
C GLY A 94 -14.33 -5.28 -9.89
N ARG A 95 -13.65 -5.96 -10.83
CA ARG A 95 -14.08 -7.25 -11.37
C ARG A 95 -14.14 -8.34 -10.28
N VAL A 96 -13.07 -8.45 -9.48
CA VAL A 96 -13.00 -9.45 -8.39
C VAL A 96 -14.03 -9.17 -7.29
N VAL A 97 -14.20 -7.91 -6.90
CA VAL A 97 -15.26 -7.52 -5.95
C VAL A 97 -16.66 -7.81 -6.51
N GLY A 98 -16.87 -7.57 -7.82
CA GLY A 98 -18.11 -7.91 -8.50
C GLY A 98 -18.43 -9.41 -8.44
N HIS A 99 -17.42 -10.28 -8.58
CA HIS A 99 -17.58 -11.73 -8.45
C HIS A 99 -17.99 -12.14 -7.03
N LEU A 100 -17.36 -11.56 -5.99
CA LEU A 100 -17.78 -11.78 -4.61
C LEU A 100 -19.25 -11.40 -4.38
N MET A 101 -19.65 -10.23 -4.87
CA MET A 101 -21.04 -9.78 -4.75
C MET A 101 -21.99 -10.70 -5.50
N GLY A 102 -21.61 -11.17 -6.70
CA GLY A 102 -22.38 -12.14 -7.47
C GLY A 102 -22.60 -13.45 -6.69
N LEU A 103 -21.54 -14.02 -6.08
CA LEU A 103 -21.63 -15.24 -5.29
C LEU A 103 -22.51 -15.06 -4.03
N LEU A 104 -22.40 -13.93 -3.35
CA LEU A 104 -23.26 -13.61 -2.20
C LEU A 104 -24.74 -13.51 -2.62
N MET A 105 -25.02 -12.90 -3.77
CA MET A 105 -26.38 -12.80 -4.30
C MET A 105 -26.90 -14.16 -4.81
N LEU A 106 -26.03 -14.99 -5.38
CA LEU A 106 -26.35 -16.35 -5.81
C LEU A 106 -26.86 -17.20 -4.61
N MET A 107 -26.14 -17.15 -3.50
CA MET A 107 -26.47 -17.95 -2.31
C MET A 107 -27.66 -17.41 -1.51
N LYS A 108 -27.93 -16.11 -1.65
CA LYS A 108 -29.01 -15.47 -0.92
C LYS A 108 -30.39 -16.06 -1.29
N GLY A 109 -31.03 -16.70 -0.32
CA GLY A 109 -32.40 -17.22 -0.47
C GLY A 109 -32.51 -18.58 -1.16
N GLN A 110 -31.40 -19.27 -1.45
CA GLN A 110 -31.43 -20.65 -1.91
C GLN A 110 -31.87 -21.60 -0.80
N PRO A 111 -32.77 -22.58 -1.06
CA PRO A 111 -33.06 -23.65 -0.13
C PRO A 111 -31.91 -24.67 -0.09
N LEU A 112 -31.96 -25.57 0.90
CA LEU A 112 -31.02 -26.69 1.00
C LEU A 112 -31.07 -27.59 -0.24
N ALA A 113 -30.03 -28.41 -0.41
CA ALA A 113 -29.73 -29.27 -1.55
C ALA A 113 -29.26 -28.48 -2.78
N TYR A 114 -29.13 -29.16 -3.92
CA TYR A 114 -28.61 -28.57 -5.14
C TYR A 114 -29.69 -27.82 -5.92
N ASN A 115 -29.39 -26.56 -6.22
CA ASN A 115 -30.19 -25.72 -7.11
C ASN A 115 -29.42 -25.43 -8.41
N LYS A 116 -30.13 -25.27 -9.52
CA LYS A 116 -29.50 -24.96 -10.82
C LYS A 116 -28.75 -23.63 -10.83
N ASP A 117 -29.15 -22.71 -9.95
CA ASP A 117 -28.43 -21.45 -9.66
C ASP A 117 -26.94 -21.67 -9.44
N ASN A 118 -26.56 -22.77 -8.78
CA ASN A 118 -25.17 -23.12 -8.51
C ASN A 118 -24.32 -23.44 -9.76
N GLN A 119 -24.88 -23.37 -10.95
CA GLN A 119 -24.08 -23.37 -12.18
C GLN A 119 -23.32 -22.04 -12.39
N GLU A 120 -23.85 -20.95 -11.83
CA GLU A 120 -23.26 -19.61 -11.90
C GLU A 120 -22.11 -19.38 -10.90
N ASP A 121 -21.76 -20.36 -10.07
CA ASP A 121 -20.68 -20.24 -9.08
C ASP A 121 -19.27 -20.37 -9.69
N LYS A 122 -19.14 -21.10 -10.78
CA LYS A 122 -17.84 -21.56 -11.31
C LYS A 122 -17.10 -20.47 -12.07
N GLU A 123 -17.76 -19.78 -12.98
CA GLU A 123 -17.14 -18.72 -13.79
C GLU A 123 -16.59 -17.59 -12.93
N PRO A 124 -17.35 -17.02 -11.96
CA PRO A 124 -16.82 -15.98 -11.07
C PRO A 124 -15.63 -16.45 -10.24
N LEU A 125 -15.66 -17.69 -9.72
CA LEU A 125 -14.58 -18.24 -8.93
C LEU A 125 -13.32 -18.46 -9.77
N PHE A 126 -13.44 -19.11 -10.92
CA PHE A 126 -12.28 -19.40 -11.78
C PHE A 126 -11.67 -18.12 -12.34
N ASP A 127 -12.48 -17.18 -12.79
CA ASP A 127 -12.00 -15.89 -13.26
C ASP A 127 -11.32 -15.08 -12.15
N THR A 128 -11.82 -15.16 -10.92
CA THR A 128 -11.17 -14.53 -9.76
C THR A 128 -9.79 -15.14 -9.52
N ILE A 129 -9.67 -16.48 -9.57
CA ILE A 129 -8.39 -17.18 -9.38
C ILE A 129 -7.38 -16.70 -10.42
N ASP A 130 -7.75 -16.71 -11.70
CA ASP A 130 -6.86 -16.33 -12.79
C ASP A 130 -6.51 -14.84 -12.73
N THR A 131 -7.48 -13.98 -12.48
CA THR A 131 -7.26 -12.53 -12.36
C THR A 131 -6.29 -12.18 -11.24
N VAL A 132 -6.44 -12.79 -10.06
CA VAL A 132 -5.54 -12.55 -8.92
C VAL A 132 -4.14 -13.09 -9.21
N LYS A 133 -4.02 -14.33 -9.72
CA LYS A 133 -2.73 -14.93 -10.05
C LYS A 133 -1.95 -14.11 -11.06
N ASP A 134 -2.60 -13.70 -12.15
CA ASP A 134 -1.94 -12.95 -13.21
C ASP A 134 -1.55 -11.55 -12.76
N THR A 135 -2.40 -10.90 -11.95
CA THR A 135 -2.07 -9.60 -11.35
C THR A 135 -0.86 -9.70 -10.43
N LEU A 136 -0.84 -10.70 -9.55
CA LEU A 136 0.31 -10.91 -8.64
C LEU A 136 1.59 -11.24 -9.41
N ARG A 137 1.53 -12.07 -10.45
CA ARG A 137 2.69 -12.38 -11.32
C ARG A 137 3.25 -11.12 -11.96
N ALA A 138 2.38 -10.28 -12.53
CA ALA A 138 2.80 -9.02 -13.13
C ALA A 138 3.50 -8.11 -12.10
N PHE A 139 2.99 -8.01 -10.88
CA PHE A 139 3.60 -7.20 -9.82
C PHE A 139 4.92 -7.79 -9.31
N ILE A 140 5.01 -9.11 -9.15
CA ILE A 140 6.26 -9.80 -8.75
C ILE A 140 7.40 -9.48 -9.71
N GLU A 141 7.11 -9.40 -11.01
CA GLU A 141 8.12 -9.09 -12.02
C GLU A 141 8.37 -7.59 -12.18
N MET A 142 7.38 -6.76 -11.99
CA MET A 142 7.46 -5.30 -12.17
C MET A 142 8.22 -4.61 -11.04
N ILE A 143 7.91 -4.92 -9.79
CA ILE A 143 8.40 -4.19 -8.62
C ILE A 143 9.93 -4.17 -8.51
N PRO A 144 10.67 -5.30 -8.72
CA PRO A 144 12.12 -5.29 -8.62
C PRO A 144 12.82 -4.39 -9.65
N GLY A 145 12.14 -4.06 -10.74
CA GLY A 145 12.68 -3.23 -11.82
C GLY A 145 12.33 -1.75 -11.70
N ILE A 146 11.62 -1.32 -10.66
CA ILE A 146 11.28 0.09 -10.44
C ILE A 146 12.56 0.90 -10.17
N GLN A 147 12.75 1.95 -10.94
CA GLN A 147 13.84 2.92 -10.76
C GLN A 147 13.33 4.12 -9.97
N VAL A 148 14.06 4.50 -8.92
CA VAL A 148 13.70 5.62 -8.04
C VAL A 148 14.51 6.86 -8.38
N ASN A 149 13.85 7.97 -8.65
CA ASN A 149 14.47 9.28 -8.86
C ASN A 149 14.66 10.01 -7.52
N LYS A 150 15.72 9.67 -6.80
CA LYS A 150 16.00 10.21 -5.46
C LYS A 150 16.16 11.74 -5.47
N ALA A 151 16.77 12.29 -6.52
CA ALA A 151 16.99 13.74 -6.63
C ALA A 151 15.66 14.48 -6.72
N ARG A 152 14.76 14.02 -7.60
CA ARG A 152 13.43 14.61 -7.75
C ARG A 152 12.57 14.48 -6.50
N MET A 153 12.61 13.31 -5.82
CA MET A 153 11.90 13.12 -4.57
C MET A 153 12.41 14.08 -3.48
N ARG A 154 13.73 14.24 -3.37
CA ARG A 154 14.33 15.17 -2.40
C ARG A 154 13.92 16.62 -2.69
N GLU A 155 14.01 17.06 -3.94
CA GLU A 155 13.58 18.40 -4.36
C GLU A 155 12.11 18.65 -3.98
N ALA A 156 11.22 17.70 -4.29
CA ALA A 156 9.80 17.84 -4.03
C ALA A 156 9.47 17.90 -2.53
N VAL A 157 10.16 17.12 -1.70
CA VAL A 157 9.95 17.14 -0.24
C VAL A 157 10.42 18.46 0.38
N MET A 158 11.41 19.15 -0.19
CA MET A 158 11.85 20.46 0.32
C MET A 158 10.82 21.57 0.09
N LEU A 159 9.86 21.37 -0.81
CA LEU A 159 8.79 22.33 -1.04
C LEU A 159 7.78 22.28 0.12
N GLY A 160 7.29 23.43 0.55
CA GLY A 160 6.19 23.52 1.52
C GLY A 160 6.58 23.37 3.00
N TYR A 161 7.85 23.59 3.33
CA TYR A 161 8.34 23.64 4.73
C TYR A 161 8.05 22.35 5.54
N PRO A 162 8.47 21.16 5.07
CA PRO A 162 8.12 19.89 5.70
C PRO A 162 8.63 19.73 7.12
N THR A 163 9.70 20.46 7.49
CA THR A 163 10.32 20.42 8.82
C THR A 163 9.72 21.43 9.81
N ALA A 164 8.67 22.17 9.44
CA ALA A 164 8.02 23.11 10.34
C ALA A 164 7.48 22.44 11.62
N THR A 165 6.90 21.25 11.50
CA THR A 165 6.44 20.48 12.66
C THR A 165 7.60 20.05 13.54
N ASP A 166 8.75 19.68 12.96
CA ASP A 166 9.95 19.29 13.71
C ASP A 166 10.52 20.49 14.49
N PHE A 167 10.41 21.69 13.93
CA PHE A 167 10.79 22.91 14.63
C PHE A 167 9.84 23.19 15.82
N ALA A 168 8.55 23.02 15.66
CA ALA A 168 7.59 23.15 16.77
C ALA A 168 7.88 22.13 17.88
N ASP A 169 8.11 20.86 17.51
CA ASP A 169 8.49 19.81 18.45
C ASP A 169 9.82 20.11 19.17
N TYR A 170 10.78 20.71 18.47
CA TYR A 170 12.04 21.16 19.04
C TYR A 170 11.79 22.22 20.14
N LEU A 171 11.00 23.25 19.84
CA LEU A 171 10.65 24.30 20.81
C LEU A 171 9.89 23.75 22.02
N VAL A 172 8.99 22.80 21.81
CA VAL A 172 8.29 22.11 22.90
C VAL A 172 9.27 21.34 23.79
N ARG A 173 10.24 20.63 23.21
CA ARG A 173 11.30 19.97 23.99
C ARG A 173 12.18 20.95 24.78
N LYS A 174 12.31 22.19 24.31
CA LYS A 174 13.00 23.28 25.02
C LYS A 174 12.11 23.97 26.08
N GLY A 175 10.88 23.46 26.28
CA GLY A 175 9.96 23.90 27.33
C GLY A 175 9.00 25.02 26.91
N LEU A 176 8.83 25.30 25.61
CA LEU A 176 7.81 26.20 25.13
C LEU A 176 6.46 25.45 25.04
N PRO A 177 5.33 26.03 25.50
CA PRO A 177 4.02 25.44 25.30
C PRO A 177 3.73 25.22 23.80
N PHE A 178 3.05 24.13 23.44
CA PHE A 178 2.81 23.77 22.03
C PHE A 178 2.15 24.88 21.21
N ARG A 179 1.19 25.59 21.82
CA ARG A 179 0.49 26.70 21.15
C ARG A 179 1.45 27.84 20.77
N ASP A 180 2.34 28.20 21.69
CA ASP A 180 3.31 29.26 21.47
C ASP A 180 4.39 28.83 20.49
N ALA A 181 4.82 27.55 20.55
CA ALA A 181 5.73 26.95 19.57
C ALA A 181 5.14 26.97 18.16
N HIS A 182 3.86 26.62 18.03
CA HIS A 182 3.17 26.63 16.74
C HIS A 182 3.07 28.06 16.16
N GLU A 183 2.78 29.05 16.99
CA GLU A 183 2.73 30.47 16.56
C GLU A 183 4.12 30.97 16.12
N ALA A 184 5.16 30.68 16.91
CA ALA A 184 6.54 31.06 16.61
C ALA A 184 6.99 30.44 15.27
N VAL A 185 6.72 29.16 15.06
CA VAL A 185 7.05 28.47 13.80
C VAL A 185 6.24 29.00 12.62
N GLY A 186 4.97 29.36 12.82
CA GLY A 186 4.15 30.01 11.79
C GLY A 186 4.75 31.34 11.32
N CYS A 187 5.31 32.12 12.23
CA CYS A 187 6.03 33.35 11.89
C CYS A 187 7.35 33.10 11.16
N ALA A 188 8.11 32.08 11.58
CA ALA A 188 9.35 31.66 10.88
C ALA A 188 9.08 31.19 9.46
N VAL A 189 8.02 30.38 9.25
CA VAL A 189 7.59 29.95 7.91
C VAL A 189 7.21 31.14 7.03
N ARG A 190 6.53 32.15 7.58
CA ARG A 190 6.19 33.37 6.86
C ARG A 190 7.43 34.10 6.41
N LEU A 191 8.39 34.31 7.31
CA LEU A 191 9.66 34.96 6.97
C LEU A 191 10.42 34.20 5.89
N ALA A 192 10.52 32.88 6.01
CA ALA A 192 11.16 32.02 5.01
C ALA A 192 10.46 32.13 3.62
N SER A 193 9.13 32.18 3.63
CA SER A 193 8.32 32.36 2.42
C SER A 193 8.55 33.72 1.77
N GLU A 194 8.61 34.79 2.55
CA GLU A 194 8.91 36.15 2.06
C GLU A 194 10.31 36.26 1.46
N LYS A 195 11.27 35.52 2.02
CA LYS A 195 12.65 35.43 1.52
C LYS A 195 12.83 34.44 0.35
N GLY A 196 11.83 33.60 0.09
CA GLY A 196 11.92 32.53 -0.92
C GLY A 196 12.94 31.44 -0.58
N CYS A 197 13.14 31.14 0.72
CA CYS A 197 14.11 30.17 1.21
C CYS A 197 13.46 29.10 2.11
N GLY A 198 14.19 28.04 2.44
CA GLY A 198 13.76 27.03 3.42
C GLY A 198 13.97 27.49 4.86
N LEU A 199 13.32 26.81 5.84
CA LEU A 199 13.53 27.10 7.26
C LEU A 199 15.00 26.88 7.69
N HIS A 200 15.69 25.95 7.08
CA HIS A 200 17.09 25.63 7.34
C HIS A 200 18.07 26.70 6.79
N ASP A 201 17.61 27.61 5.92
CA ASP A 201 18.39 28.69 5.36
C ASP A 201 18.31 29.98 6.19
N LEU A 202 17.35 30.04 7.14
CA LEU A 202 17.25 31.16 8.07
C LEU A 202 18.43 31.17 9.04
N THR A 203 18.98 32.34 9.31
CA THR A 203 20.07 32.48 10.28
C THR A 203 19.59 32.23 11.71
N LEU A 204 20.54 31.94 12.61
CA LEU A 204 20.21 31.69 14.01
C LEU A 204 19.58 32.94 14.66
N GLU A 205 20.05 34.12 14.29
CA GLU A 205 19.49 35.39 14.76
C GLU A 205 18.02 35.56 14.35
N GLU A 206 17.70 35.27 13.08
CA GLU A 206 16.33 35.33 12.58
C GLU A 206 15.41 34.30 13.25
N LEU A 207 15.88 33.09 13.49
CA LEU A 207 15.12 32.06 14.20
C LEU A 207 14.90 32.45 15.67
N ARG A 208 15.86 33.15 16.30
CA ARG A 208 15.76 33.66 17.67
C ARG A 208 14.79 34.83 17.84
N GLU A 209 14.47 35.56 16.77
CA GLU A 209 13.42 36.59 16.81
C GLU A 209 12.05 36.00 17.22
N PHE A 210 11.82 34.71 16.92
CA PHE A 210 10.55 34.05 17.22
C PHE A 210 10.56 33.32 18.56
N SER A 211 11.73 32.95 19.10
CA SER A 211 11.87 32.36 20.43
C SER A 211 13.32 32.41 20.92
N ASP A 212 13.54 32.86 22.14
CA ASP A 212 14.84 32.82 22.84
C ASP A 212 15.33 31.39 23.16
N LYS A 213 14.43 30.43 23.02
CA LYS A 213 14.74 28.97 23.21
C LYS A 213 15.54 28.35 22.06
N VAL A 214 15.69 29.08 20.94
CA VAL A 214 16.40 28.54 19.76
C VAL A 214 17.91 28.57 19.99
N GLY A 215 18.52 27.39 19.96
CA GLY A 215 19.97 27.19 19.94
C GLY A 215 20.46 26.70 18.58
N GLU A 216 21.79 26.60 18.41
CA GLU A 216 22.41 26.08 17.17
C GLU A 216 21.93 24.66 16.81
N ASP A 217 21.55 23.86 17.81
CA ASP A 217 21.03 22.50 17.67
C ASP A 217 19.67 22.43 16.96
N VAL A 218 19.02 23.56 16.66
CA VAL A 218 17.79 23.63 15.87
C VAL A 218 17.99 23.10 14.46
N TYR A 219 19.17 23.34 13.87
CA TYR A 219 19.44 22.93 12.49
C TYR A 219 19.40 21.41 12.30
N ASP A 220 19.72 20.62 13.33
CA ASP A 220 19.55 19.16 13.29
C ASP A 220 18.09 18.75 13.06
N SER A 221 17.15 19.52 13.63
CA SER A 221 15.71 19.29 13.48
C SER A 221 15.15 19.82 12.15
N LEU A 222 15.84 20.77 11.51
CA LEU A 222 15.42 21.39 10.25
C LEU A 222 15.90 20.66 9.00
N THR A 223 16.75 19.63 9.14
CA THR A 223 17.15 18.77 8.03
C THR A 223 16.12 17.69 7.74
N LEU A 224 16.01 17.22 6.48
CA LEU A 224 15.15 16.09 6.13
C LEU A 224 15.57 14.81 6.86
N GLU A 225 16.86 14.59 6.96
CA GLU A 225 17.46 13.46 7.65
C GLU A 225 17.13 13.46 9.15
N GLY A 226 17.23 14.61 9.80
CA GLY A 226 16.85 14.80 11.20
C GLY A 226 15.37 14.58 11.45
N SER A 227 14.52 15.14 10.58
CA SER A 227 13.07 14.94 10.62
C SER A 227 12.72 13.45 10.55
N ILE A 228 13.22 12.73 9.56
CA ILE A 228 12.95 11.28 9.40
C ILE A 228 13.53 10.49 10.57
N ALA A 229 14.76 10.78 11.00
CA ALA A 229 15.42 10.07 12.10
C ALA A 229 14.70 10.25 13.44
N SER A 230 14.05 11.40 13.67
CA SER A 230 13.30 11.69 14.89
C SER A 230 12.08 10.76 15.08
N ARG A 231 11.56 10.15 14.01
CA ARG A 231 10.43 9.18 14.04
C ARG A 231 10.87 7.77 14.43
N ASN A 232 11.78 7.64 15.40
CA ASN A 232 12.39 6.38 15.83
C ASN A 232 11.62 5.67 16.97
N HIS A 233 10.31 5.69 16.95
CA HIS A 233 9.44 4.90 17.83
C HIS A 233 8.88 3.67 17.10
N THR A 234 8.27 2.74 17.82
CA THR A 234 7.62 1.57 17.23
C THR A 234 6.53 2.01 16.23
N GLY A 235 6.64 1.54 14.99
CA GLY A 235 5.76 1.96 13.89
C GLY A 235 6.17 3.27 13.21
N GLY A 236 7.22 3.93 13.67
CA GLY A 236 7.76 5.15 13.05
C GLY A 236 8.47 4.87 11.73
N THR A 237 8.72 5.94 10.98
CA THR A 237 9.29 5.89 9.62
C THR A 237 10.80 6.09 9.58
N ALA A 238 11.47 6.18 10.73
CA ALA A 238 12.94 6.26 10.75
C ALA A 238 13.57 5.06 10.02
N PRO A 239 14.68 5.25 9.28
CA PRO A 239 15.33 4.18 8.52
C PRO A 239 15.65 2.94 9.36
N SER A 240 16.00 3.11 10.64
CA SER A 240 16.21 2.02 11.59
C SER A 240 14.96 1.19 11.85
N GLN A 241 13.79 1.83 11.99
CA GLN A 241 12.52 1.15 12.20
C GLN A 241 12.05 0.45 10.92
N VAL A 242 12.22 1.08 9.77
CA VAL A 242 11.91 0.46 8.46
C VAL A 242 12.79 -0.77 8.23
N ALA A 243 14.10 -0.67 8.47
CA ALA A 243 15.02 -1.81 8.34
C ALA A 243 14.62 -2.97 9.26
N LYS A 244 14.24 -2.67 10.51
CA LYS A 244 13.72 -3.66 11.46
C LYS A 244 12.47 -4.36 10.92
N GLN A 245 11.49 -3.63 10.40
CA GLN A 245 10.28 -4.21 9.82
C GLN A 245 10.59 -5.06 8.60
N VAL A 246 11.47 -4.61 7.71
CA VAL A 246 11.93 -5.41 6.55
C VAL A 246 12.55 -6.73 7.02
N GLY A 247 13.39 -6.72 8.07
CA GLY A 247 13.96 -7.92 8.65
C GLY A 247 12.90 -8.90 9.17
N ILE A 248 11.95 -8.41 9.95
CA ILE A 248 10.84 -9.21 10.50
C ILE A 248 10.02 -9.88 9.38
N TRP A 249 9.67 -9.13 8.33
CA TRP A 249 8.89 -9.67 7.22
C TRP A 249 9.66 -10.68 6.38
N LYS A 250 10.96 -10.45 6.12
CA LYS A 250 11.81 -11.42 5.43
C LYS A 250 11.86 -12.76 6.18
N GLU A 251 11.99 -12.72 7.50
CA GLU A 251 12.01 -13.92 8.34
C GLU A 251 10.64 -14.64 8.32
N ARG A 252 9.55 -13.90 8.47
CA ARG A 252 8.19 -14.47 8.40
C ARG A 252 7.91 -15.15 7.06
N LEU A 253 8.31 -14.55 5.95
CA LEU A 253 8.11 -15.12 4.62
C LEU A 253 8.96 -16.37 4.42
N LYS A 254 10.22 -16.36 4.89
CA LYS A 254 11.10 -17.54 4.85
C LYS A 254 10.49 -18.72 5.61
N ASN A 255 9.97 -18.48 6.80
CA ASN A 255 9.37 -19.52 7.64
C ASN A 255 8.05 -20.06 7.08
N ARG A 256 7.32 -19.29 6.25
CA ARG A 256 6.12 -19.78 5.54
C ARG A 256 6.43 -20.63 4.32
N ALA A 257 7.53 -20.39 3.64
CA ALA A 257 7.96 -21.18 2.47
C ALA A 257 8.39 -22.61 2.84
N HIS A 258 8.60 -22.90 4.12
CA HIS A 258 8.99 -24.22 4.65
C HIS A 258 7.83 -24.98 5.31
N LYS A 259 6.61 -24.44 5.31
CA LYS A 259 5.38 -25.12 5.69
C LYS A 259 4.54 -25.46 4.45
#